data_16350be5313f70f4c51e969dd43accbe
#
_entry.id   16350be5313f70f4c51e969dd43accbe
#
_cell.length_a   1.000
_cell.length_b   1.000
_cell.length_c   1.000
_cell.angle_alpha   90.00
_cell.angle_beta   90.00
_cell.angle_gamma   90.00
#
_symmetry.space_group_name_H-M   'P 1'
#
loop_
_entity.id
_entity.type
_entity.pdbx_description
1 polymer ?
#
loop_
_entity_poly.entity_id
_entity_poly.type
_entity_poly.pdbx_seq_one_letter_code
_entity_poly.pdbx_strand_id
1 'polypeptide(L)'
;MKQYLIALGCTSLLGVGVLLGAEDMIANEACLECHGDKDLTKDLPDGKQVSLFVDEAKLKGSVHGKAKCAECHGDLTAKHPDDAKAAKPVNCASCHEQQSHSFGGSVHGLAHTAGSQTAASCRDCHGTHEVLPRRNPASTIHAKNLVKTCGTCHAKAATDVAYSVHGKAMAAGEGDAATCIDCHAEHKFIGLKDPAASSRTAEACSKCHASEKINSRFGMPGDRVKTFYESYHGLAAQGGSTAAANCASCHGYHRILPSKNTESSIHPSHLMETCGKCHPGATQHFVDGKIHVAQGAGTGTGDVVNRWVRYIYVALIVLTVSLLGLHNGVAWWRKVVAIRRAQVATVLRMDRNQRFQHLVLVVSFVVLAATGFALKFPTTWFAHLMGSEEIRRGIHRIAGLVLIGGGSYHIFYVAFTAPGRKLLRDLWPQWHDVRDFVTNLGHLLLGRPKAKFGRFGYPEKLEYWAVVWGTIVMGVTGLAIWFKIDVTQSLPRWVVDVAITIHYYEAILACLAIIVWHFYHVMFDPDVYPMNFAWLDGKVCKHWHQEEHPLEEVEEVEEAKK
;
A
#
# COMPACT_ATOMS: atom_id res chain seq x y z
N MET A 1 -27.50 -18.32 3.30
CA MET A 1 -28.78 -18.57 3.98
C MET A 1 -29.03 -17.50 5.02
N LYS A 2 -30.23 -16.99 5.02
CA LYS A 2 -30.92 -15.98 5.83
C LYS A 2 -30.78 -14.54 5.34
N GLN A 3 -31.84 -14.20 4.64
CA GLN A 3 -32.35 -12.89 4.28
C GLN A 3 -32.69 -12.08 5.54
N TYR A 4 -32.50 -10.75 5.47
CA TYR A 4 -33.37 -9.81 6.17
C TYR A 4 -33.74 -8.66 5.23
N LEU A 5 -34.93 -8.75 4.73
CA LEU A 5 -35.75 -7.62 4.25
C LEU A 5 -36.15 -6.77 5.47
N ILE A 6 -35.94 -5.47 5.41
CA ILE A 6 -36.60 -4.52 6.33
C ILE A 6 -37.41 -3.53 5.47
N ALA A 7 -38.69 -3.57 5.74
CA ALA A 7 -39.70 -2.72 5.12
C ALA A 7 -39.61 -1.27 5.63
N LEU A 8 -39.84 -0.32 4.71
CA LEU A 8 -40.15 1.07 5.02
C LEU A 8 -41.52 1.13 5.69
N GLY A 9 -41.56 1.67 6.92
CA GLY A 9 -42.75 2.15 7.58
C GLY A 9 -42.59 3.63 7.92
N CYS A 10 -43.19 4.50 7.11
CA CYS A 10 -43.40 5.89 7.47
C CYS A 10 -44.44 5.98 8.59
N THR A 11 -44.06 6.47 9.76
CA THR A 11 -44.99 7.03 10.75
C THR A 11 -44.45 8.37 11.24
N SER A 12 -45.08 9.40 10.81
CA SER A 12 -45.01 10.76 11.34
C SER A 12 -45.45 10.76 12.80
N LEU A 13 -44.51 10.93 13.73
CA LEU A 13 -44.83 11.31 15.12
C LEU A 13 -44.34 12.74 15.32
N LEU A 14 -45.30 13.63 15.47
CA LEU A 14 -45.13 14.97 16.03
C LEU A 14 -44.55 14.83 17.44
N GLY A 15 -43.22 14.94 17.53
CA GLY A 15 -42.51 15.07 18.79
C GLY A 15 -42.65 16.50 19.28
N VAL A 16 -43.40 16.68 20.32
CA VAL A 16 -43.38 17.88 21.17
C VAL A 16 -41.96 18.00 21.69
N GLY A 17 -41.20 18.95 21.16
CA GLY A 17 -39.91 19.34 21.69
C GLY A 17 -40.11 19.90 23.09
N VAL A 18 -39.78 19.12 24.09
CA VAL A 18 -39.53 19.65 25.43
C VAL A 18 -38.27 20.52 25.28
N LEU A 19 -38.49 21.84 25.20
CA LEU A 19 -37.47 22.83 25.50
C LEU A 19 -37.04 22.58 26.97
N LEU A 20 -36.07 21.69 27.18
CA LEU A 20 -35.28 21.70 28.39
C LEU A 20 -34.59 23.06 28.42
N GLY A 21 -35.01 23.89 29.39
CA GLY A 21 -34.46 25.21 29.60
C GLY A 21 -32.95 25.17 29.56
N ALA A 22 -32.36 26.08 28.81
CA ALA A 22 -30.96 26.43 29.02
C ALA A 22 -30.89 26.92 30.49
N GLU A 23 -30.46 26.04 31.41
CA GLU A 23 -29.97 26.50 32.69
C GLU A 23 -28.95 27.58 32.35
N ASP A 24 -29.11 28.78 32.91
CA ASP A 24 -28.24 29.92 32.69
C ASP A 24 -26.82 29.49 33.09
N MET A 25 -26.00 29.14 32.09
CA MET A 25 -24.62 28.72 32.34
C MET A 25 -23.89 29.88 33.03
N ILE A 26 -23.33 29.64 34.18
CA ILE A 26 -22.61 30.63 34.99
C ILE A 26 -21.63 31.36 34.09
N ALA A 27 -21.67 32.70 34.09
CA ALA A 27 -20.76 33.53 33.33
C ALA A 27 -19.32 33.39 33.84
N ASN A 28 -18.35 33.47 32.97
CA ASN A 28 -16.93 33.32 33.33
C ASN A 28 -16.47 34.40 34.33
N GLU A 29 -17.05 35.58 34.25
CA GLU A 29 -16.78 36.74 35.12
C GLU A 29 -17.05 36.37 36.61
N ALA A 30 -18.12 35.66 36.90
CA ALA A 30 -18.45 35.25 38.25
C ALA A 30 -17.40 34.29 38.83
N CYS A 31 -16.83 33.42 38.03
CA CYS A 31 -15.74 32.55 38.46
C CYS A 31 -14.43 33.33 38.67
N LEU A 32 -14.15 34.29 37.79
CA LEU A 32 -12.91 35.08 37.81
C LEU A 32 -12.88 36.14 38.90
N GLU A 33 -14.02 36.51 39.52
CA GLU A 33 -14.03 37.36 40.72
C GLU A 33 -13.14 36.80 41.82
N CYS A 34 -13.14 35.48 42.03
CA CYS A 34 -12.27 34.81 43.00
C CYS A 34 -11.05 34.20 42.33
N HIS A 35 -11.23 33.44 41.25
CA HIS A 35 -10.13 32.71 40.59
C HIS A 35 -9.18 33.64 39.77
N GLY A 36 -9.49 34.91 39.63
CA GLY A 36 -8.61 35.93 39.09
C GLY A 36 -7.61 36.49 40.09
N ASP A 37 -7.78 36.17 41.38
CA ASP A 37 -6.86 36.55 42.47
C ASP A 37 -5.64 35.64 42.46
N LYS A 38 -4.44 36.24 42.39
CA LYS A 38 -3.15 35.52 42.38
C LYS A 38 -2.81 34.86 43.72
N ASP A 39 -3.39 35.35 44.80
CA ASP A 39 -3.12 34.87 46.14
C ASP A 39 -4.12 33.78 46.57
N LEU A 40 -5.10 33.50 45.74
CA LEU A 40 -6.07 32.45 46.02
C LEU A 40 -5.41 31.05 46.00
N THR A 41 -5.37 30.42 47.18
CA THR A 41 -4.79 29.08 47.34
C THR A 41 -5.74 28.14 48.07
N LYS A 42 -5.51 26.85 47.92
CA LYS A 42 -6.18 25.77 48.66
C LYS A 42 -5.14 24.90 49.34
N ASP A 43 -5.37 24.63 50.62
CA ASP A 43 -4.57 23.67 51.37
C ASP A 43 -4.97 22.24 51.00
N LEU A 44 -4.00 21.40 50.71
CA LEU A 44 -4.17 19.97 50.49
C LEU A 44 -4.02 19.22 51.79
N PRO A 45 -4.56 17.96 51.90
CA PRO A 45 -4.45 17.13 53.10
C PRO A 45 -3.01 16.82 53.52
N ASP A 46 -2.04 16.91 52.60
CA ASP A 46 -0.60 16.73 52.84
C ASP A 46 0.13 18.01 53.28
N GLY A 47 -0.62 19.09 53.52
CA GLY A 47 -0.09 20.39 53.98
C GLY A 47 0.49 21.26 52.87
N LYS A 48 0.40 20.84 51.61
CA LYS A 48 0.81 21.68 50.48
C LYS A 48 -0.29 22.65 50.09
N GLN A 49 0.11 23.84 49.68
CA GLN A 49 -0.80 24.81 49.08
C GLN A 49 -0.77 24.71 47.53
N VAL A 50 -1.96 24.71 46.95
CA VAL A 50 -2.13 24.74 45.50
C VAL A 50 -2.83 26.05 45.10
N SER A 51 -2.23 26.78 44.17
CA SER A 51 -2.85 27.99 43.61
C SER A 51 -4.10 27.61 42.82
N LEU A 52 -5.17 28.35 43.07
CA LEU A 52 -6.42 28.28 42.32
C LEU A 52 -6.55 29.44 41.30
N PHE A 53 -5.51 30.23 41.14
CA PHE A 53 -5.46 31.35 40.23
C PHE A 53 -5.58 30.92 38.76
N VAL A 54 -6.43 31.60 38.02
CA VAL A 54 -6.61 31.46 36.58
C VAL A 54 -6.24 32.79 35.89
N ASP A 55 -5.21 32.76 35.07
CA ASP A 55 -4.83 33.91 34.25
C ASP A 55 -5.81 34.06 33.08
N GLU A 56 -6.71 35.03 33.19
CA GLU A 56 -7.75 35.27 32.18
C GLU A 56 -7.18 35.56 30.80
N ALA A 57 -6.07 36.30 30.70
CA ALA A 57 -5.46 36.64 29.43
C ALA A 57 -4.90 35.39 28.73
N LYS A 58 -4.28 34.50 29.48
CA LYS A 58 -3.80 33.20 28.97
C LYS A 58 -4.94 32.30 28.60
N LEU A 59 -6.01 32.22 29.41
CA LEU A 59 -7.20 31.44 29.07
C LEU A 59 -7.83 31.92 27.75
N LYS A 60 -8.05 33.24 27.60
CA LYS A 60 -8.56 33.83 26.34
C LYS A 60 -7.65 33.58 25.14
N GLY A 61 -6.34 33.49 25.34
CA GLY A 61 -5.38 33.13 24.30
C GLY A 61 -5.24 31.65 24.00
N SER A 62 -5.90 30.78 24.77
CA SER A 62 -5.85 29.33 24.60
C SER A 62 -6.77 28.84 23.48
N VAL A 63 -6.62 27.56 23.08
CA VAL A 63 -7.54 26.92 22.10
C VAL A 63 -8.97 26.82 22.63
N HIS A 64 -9.14 26.87 23.96
CA HIS A 64 -10.45 26.85 24.64
C HIS A 64 -10.91 28.23 25.12
N GLY A 65 -10.26 29.31 24.65
CA GLY A 65 -10.53 30.68 25.12
C GLY A 65 -11.94 31.21 24.90
N LYS A 66 -12.76 30.51 24.10
CA LYS A 66 -14.18 30.82 23.90
C LYS A 66 -15.12 29.97 24.76
N ALA A 67 -14.61 28.95 25.42
CA ALA A 67 -15.41 28.05 26.25
C ALA A 67 -15.79 28.73 27.57
N LYS A 68 -16.94 28.38 28.11
CA LYS A 68 -17.35 28.78 29.48
C LYS A 68 -16.67 27.85 30.50
N CYS A 69 -16.34 28.38 31.66
CA CYS A 69 -15.74 27.59 32.76
C CYS A 69 -16.58 26.36 33.10
N ALA A 70 -17.91 26.50 33.11
CA ALA A 70 -18.86 25.44 33.39
C ALA A 70 -18.93 24.35 32.29
N GLU A 71 -18.44 24.59 31.08
CA GLU A 71 -18.34 23.54 30.05
C GLU A 71 -17.32 22.46 30.41
N CYS A 72 -16.26 22.85 31.13
CA CYS A 72 -15.24 21.93 31.64
C CYS A 72 -15.49 21.52 33.09
N HIS A 73 -16.01 22.43 33.91
CA HIS A 73 -16.32 22.27 35.35
C HIS A 73 -17.82 22.12 35.58
N GLY A 74 -18.50 21.30 34.77
CA GLY A 74 -19.95 21.10 34.78
C GLY A 74 -20.49 20.42 36.07
N ASP A 75 -19.63 20.00 36.96
CA ASP A 75 -19.97 19.47 38.28
C ASP A 75 -20.14 20.58 39.32
N LEU A 76 -19.71 21.82 39.05
CA LEU A 76 -19.87 22.95 39.94
C LEU A 76 -21.20 23.67 39.66
N THR A 77 -21.78 24.22 40.76
CA THR A 77 -23.03 24.97 40.71
C THR A 77 -22.79 26.43 41.06
N ALA A 78 -23.78 27.29 40.83
CA ALA A 78 -23.75 28.70 41.22
C ALA A 78 -23.60 28.89 42.76
N LYS A 79 -23.72 27.82 43.54
CA LYS A 79 -23.52 27.84 45.01
C LYS A 79 -22.06 27.55 45.42
N HIS A 80 -21.18 27.29 44.47
CA HIS A 80 -19.75 27.12 44.74
C HIS A 80 -19.13 28.46 45.21
N PRO A 81 -18.32 28.52 46.29
CA PRO A 81 -17.81 27.42 47.14
C PRO A 81 -18.72 27.03 48.32
N ASP A 82 -19.84 27.70 48.53
CA ASP A 82 -20.68 27.54 49.73
C ASP A 82 -21.31 26.15 49.88
N ASP A 83 -21.43 25.40 48.77
CA ASP A 83 -21.94 24.03 48.78
C ASP A 83 -20.90 23.00 49.23
N ALA A 84 -19.69 23.45 49.58
CA ALA A 84 -18.55 22.63 50.00
C ALA A 84 -18.17 21.49 49.03
N LYS A 85 -18.60 21.54 47.77
CA LYS A 85 -18.24 20.56 46.75
C LYS A 85 -16.85 20.86 46.16
N ALA A 86 -15.98 19.88 46.23
CA ALA A 86 -14.71 19.95 45.53
C ALA A 86 -14.92 19.70 44.01
N ALA A 87 -14.31 20.53 43.18
CA ALA A 87 -14.31 20.31 41.75
C ALA A 87 -13.72 18.94 41.41
N LYS A 88 -14.39 18.21 40.54
CA LYS A 88 -13.87 16.94 39.98
C LYS A 88 -12.81 17.22 38.94
N PRO A 89 -11.90 16.27 38.68
CA PRO A 89 -11.00 16.37 37.54
C PRO A 89 -11.79 16.51 36.23
N VAL A 90 -11.40 17.49 35.39
CA VAL A 90 -12.04 17.74 34.10
C VAL A 90 -11.93 16.51 33.20
N ASN A 91 -13.07 16.13 32.60
CA ASN A 91 -13.14 15.04 31.65
C ASN A 91 -12.95 15.54 30.21
N CYS A 92 -11.73 15.51 29.70
CA CYS A 92 -11.43 15.91 28.33
C CYS A 92 -12.09 15.00 27.28
N ALA A 93 -12.46 13.76 27.63
CA ALA A 93 -13.08 12.79 26.73
C ALA A 93 -14.46 13.22 26.22
N SER A 94 -15.16 14.11 26.94
CA SER A 94 -16.47 14.62 26.51
C SER A 94 -16.44 15.31 25.13
N CYS A 95 -15.29 15.89 24.76
CA CYS A 95 -15.09 16.54 23.46
C CYS A 95 -13.95 15.87 22.64
N HIS A 96 -12.98 15.24 23.30
CA HIS A 96 -11.80 14.61 22.69
C HIS A 96 -11.86 13.08 22.79
N GLU A 97 -12.96 12.47 22.34
CA GLU A 97 -13.22 11.04 22.48
C GLU A 97 -12.14 10.17 21.83
N GLN A 98 -11.73 10.50 20.59
CA GLN A 98 -10.75 9.71 19.85
C GLN A 98 -9.36 9.73 20.52
N GLN A 99 -8.92 10.90 21.00
CA GLN A 99 -7.64 11.06 21.68
C GLN A 99 -7.67 10.35 23.04
N SER A 100 -8.78 10.46 23.75
CA SER A 100 -8.98 9.78 25.04
C SER A 100 -9.00 8.26 24.89
N HIS A 101 -9.68 7.73 23.86
CA HIS A 101 -9.67 6.31 23.54
C HIS A 101 -8.24 5.82 23.25
N SER A 102 -7.49 6.55 22.41
CA SER A 102 -6.10 6.21 22.08
C SER A 102 -5.20 6.26 23.31
N PHE A 103 -5.36 7.29 24.15
CA PHE A 103 -4.63 7.45 25.40
C PHE A 103 -4.95 6.32 26.40
N GLY A 104 -6.22 5.94 26.54
CA GLY A 104 -6.66 4.85 27.43
C GLY A 104 -5.95 3.51 27.16
N GLY A 105 -5.62 3.23 25.88
CA GLY A 105 -4.84 2.05 25.48
C GLY A 105 -3.32 2.23 25.59
N SER A 106 -2.82 3.39 25.99
CA SER A 106 -1.39 3.66 26.17
C SER A 106 -0.87 3.22 27.55
N VAL A 107 0.47 3.14 27.69
CA VAL A 107 1.09 2.84 29.00
C VAL A 107 0.69 3.84 30.09
N HIS A 108 0.53 5.11 29.75
CA HIS A 108 0.07 6.13 30.69
C HIS A 108 -1.40 5.92 31.07
N GLY A 109 -2.26 5.70 30.08
CA GLY A 109 -3.69 5.46 30.31
C GLY A 109 -3.96 4.18 31.10
N LEU A 110 -3.28 3.09 30.76
CA LEU A 110 -3.36 1.82 31.49
C LEU A 110 -2.89 1.96 32.95
N ALA A 111 -1.77 2.68 33.17
CA ALA A 111 -1.29 2.94 34.52
C ALA A 111 -2.28 3.82 35.33
N HIS A 112 -2.89 4.78 34.65
CA HIS A 112 -3.95 5.63 35.26
C HIS A 112 -5.16 4.78 35.66
N THR A 113 -5.63 3.91 34.79
CA THR A 113 -6.74 2.98 35.06
C THR A 113 -6.41 2.01 36.21
N ALA A 114 -5.12 1.63 36.32
CA ALA A 114 -4.63 0.79 37.43
C ALA A 114 -4.44 1.58 38.74
N GLY A 115 -4.83 2.85 38.84
CA GLY A 115 -4.79 3.68 40.03
C GLY A 115 -3.45 4.37 40.30
N SER A 116 -2.53 4.40 39.35
CA SER A 116 -1.26 5.13 39.51
C SER A 116 -1.49 6.63 39.64
N GLN A 117 -1.01 7.23 40.74
CA GLN A 117 -1.08 8.67 40.96
C GLN A 117 0.04 9.45 40.24
N THR A 118 1.05 8.75 39.74
CA THR A 118 2.21 9.35 39.03
C THR A 118 2.15 9.18 37.50
N ALA A 119 1.15 8.47 36.99
CA ALA A 119 0.96 8.33 35.57
C ALA A 119 0.52 9.67 34.96
N ALA A 120 1.16 10.04 33.84
CA ALA A 120 0.82 11.28 33.12
C ALA A 120 -0.64 11.26 32.65
N SER A 121 -1.32 12.39 32.78
CA SER A 121 -2.67 12.66 32.30
C SER A 121 -2.63 13.68 31.14
N CYS A 122 -3.78 14.03 30.58
CA CYS A 122 -3.89 15.01 29.50
C CYS A 122 -3.24 16.36 29.90
N ARG A 123 -3.51 16.83 31.10
CA ARG A 123 -3.02 18.11 31.63
C ARG A 123 -1.50 18.17 31.79
N ASP A 124 -0.86 17.06 32.07
CA ASP A 124 0.59 17.02 32.31
C ASP A 124 1.37 17.28 31.01
N CYS A 125 0.77 17.00 29.86
CA CYS A 125 1.33 17.27 28.55
C CYS A 125 0.80 18.59 27.97
N HIS A 126 -0.51 18.85 28.07
CA HIS A 126 -1.16 19.96 27.37
C HIS A 126 -1.32 21.23 28.21
N GLY A 127 -1.13 21.13 29.54
CA GLY A 127 -1.48 22.20 30.47
C GLY A 127 -2.96 22.16 30.86
N THR A 128 -3.43 23.22 31.54
CA THR A 128 -4.80 23.32 32.05
C THR A 128 -5.59 24.42 31.34
N HIS A 129 -5.47 25.66 31.79
CA HIS A 129 -6.21 26.80 31.26
C HIS A 129 -5.53 27.48 30.07
N GLU A 130 -4.21 27.37 29.94
CA GLU A 130 -3.38 27.93 28.85
C GLU A 130 -3.03 26.92 27.77
N VAL A 131 -3.97 26.08 27.34
CA VAL A 131 -3.71 25.08 26.30
C VAL A 131 -3.47 25.77 24.95
N LEU A 132 -2.25 25.69 24.46
CA LEU A 132 -1.85 26.32 23.18
C LEU A 132 -1.78 25.31 22.04
N PRO A 133 -2.05 25.74 20.78
CA PRO A 133 -1.90 24.88 19.62
C PRO A 133 -0.45 24.38 19.50
N ARG A 134 -0.25 23.14 19.01
CA ARG A 134 1.09 22.56 18.80
C ARG A 134 2.05 23.45 17.99
N ARG A 135 1.52 24.28 17.09
CA ARG A 135 2.33 25.19 16.26
C ARG A 135 2.82 26.43 17.01
N ASN A 136 2.25 26.74 18.16
CA ASN A 136 2.67 27.89 18.96
C ASN A 136 3.98 27.55 19.68
N PRO A 137 5.08 28.35 19.51
CA PRO A 137 6.36 28.08 20.19
C PRO A 137 6.29 28.03 21.72
N ALA A 138 5.28 28.66 22.32
CA ALA A 138 5.07 28.66 23.77
C ALA A 138 4.30 27.41 24.26
N SER A 139 3.70 26.60 23.35
CA SER A 139 2.97 25.38 23.70
C SER A 139 3.89 24.34 24.34
N THR A 140 3.45 23.71 25.40
CA THR A 140 4.16 22.61 26.06
C THR A 140 4.40 21.42 25.13
N ILE A 141 3.53 21.24 24.14
CA ILE A 141 3.62 20.17 23.13
C ILE A 141 4.26 20.63 21.80
N HIS A 142 4.79 21.87 21.75
CA HIS A 142 5.59 22.30 20.61
C HIS A 142 6.90 21.50 20.52
N ALA A 143 7.35 21.16 19.31
CA ALA A 143 8.52 20.30 19.09
C ALA A 143 9.75 20.70 19.93
N LYS A 144 10.03 21.99 20.04
CA LYS A 144 11.15 22.52 20.86
C LYS A 144 11.00 22.30 22.36
N ASN A 145 9.77 22.13 22.86
CA ASN A 145 9.47 22.02 24.29
C ASN A 145 9.25 20.57 24.74
N LEU A 146 9.06 19.63 23.80
CA LEU A 146 8.74 18.22 24.14
C LEU A 146 9.78 17.58 25.05
N VAL A 147 11.07 17.81 24.84
CA VAL A 147 12.14 17.27 25.68
C VAL A 147 11.97 17.76 27.15
N LYS A 148 11.61 19.02 27.34
CA LYS A 148 11.33 19.58 28.66
C LYS A 148 10.05 19.00 29.24
N THR A 149 8.98 18.96 28.47
CA THR A 149 7.67 18.46 28.92
C THR A 149 7.72 17.00 29.33
N CYS A 150 8.28 16.13 28.50
CA CYS A 150 8.46 14.72 28.82
C CYS A 150 9.50 14.54 29.95
N GLY A 151 10.54 15.38 29.96
CA GLY A 151 11.64 15.33 30.92
C GLY A 151 11.24 15.60 32.37
N THR A 152 10.08 16.21 32.63
CA THR A 152 9.57 16.41 34.02
C THR A 152 9.44 15.08 34.75
N CYS A 153 9.10 14.00 34.05
CA CYS A 153 8.98 12.65 34.62
C CYS A 153 10.08 11.72 34.07
N HIS A 154 10.49 11.89 32.80
CA HIS A 154 11.47 11.05 32.12
C HIS A 154 12.84 11.74 32.00
N ALA A 155 13.38 12.22 33.14
CA ALA A 155 14.59 13.04 33.18
C ALA A 155 15.81 12.39 32.49
N LYS A 156 16.03 11.08 32.72
CA LYS A 156 17.14 10.35 32.08
C LYS A 156 16.98 10.29 30.58
N ALA A 157 15.79 9.96 30.06
CA ALA A 157 15.54 9.91 28.63
C ALA A 157 15.71 11.30 27.97
N ALA A 158 15.23 12.36 28.63
CA ALA A 158 15.38 13.74 28.16
C ALA A 158 16.86 14.14 28.07
N THR A 159 17.67 13.80 29.07
CA THR A 159 19.12 14.04 29.05
C THR A 159 19.78 13.26 27.92
N ASP A 160 19.49 11.97 27.79
CA ASP A 160 20.06 11.11 26.74
C ASP A 160 19.71 11.62 25.33
N VAL A 161 18.46 12.05 25.11
CA VAL A 161 18.02 12.65 23.83
C VAL A 161 18.75 13.98 23.58
N ALA A 162 18.91 14.84 24.58
CA ALA A 162 19.61 16.12 24.40
C ALA A 162 21.06 15.92 23.91
N TYR A 163 21.74 14.87 24.34
CA TYR A 163 23.09 14.52 23.86
C TYR A 163 23.11 13.79 22.51
N SER A 164 21.98 13.28 22.05
CA SER A 164 21.85 12.52 20.80
C SER A 164 21.99 13.41 19.54
N VAL A 165 22.16 12.78 18.38
CA VAL A 165 22.12 13.46 17.07
C VAL A 165 20.77 14.17 16.86
N HIS A 166 19.67 13.56 17.30
CA HIS A 166 18.33 14.13 17.17
C HIS A 166 18.16 15.35 18.08
N GLY A 167 18.58 15.26 19.33
CA GLY A 167 18.50 16.39 20.28
C GLY A 167 19.36 17.57 19.86
N LYS A 168 20.56 17.33 19.33
CA LYS A 168 21.41 18.38 18.78
C LYS A 168 20.78 19.05 17.57
N ALA A 169 20.16 18.30 16.68
CA ALA A 169 19.44 18.84 15.54
C ALA A 169 18.21 19.65 15.97
N MET A 170 17.43 19.18 16.97
CA MET A 170 16.33 19.97 17.56
C MET A 170 16.80 21.28 18.16
N ALA A 171 17.92 21.26 18.93
CA ALA A 171 18.50 22.47 19.53
C ALA A 171 19.00 23.47 18.48
N ALA A 172 19.48 22.97 17.33
CA ALA A 172 19.84 23.78 16.17
C ALA A 172 18.64 24.34 15.40
N GLY A 173 17.41 23.96 15.76
CA GLY A 173 16.19 24.45 15.13
C GLY A 173 15.81 23.71 13.83
N GLU A 174 16.40 22.54 13.58
CA GLU A 174 16.10 21.72 12.40
C GLU A 174 14.67 21.15 12.49
N GLY A 175 13.77 21.60 11.60
CA GLY A 175 12.36 21.24 11.62
C GLY A 175 12.06 19.77 11.32
N ASP A 176 13.01 19.06 10.69
CA ASP A 176 12.91 17.62 10.36
C ASP A 176 13.60 16.73 11.43
N ALA A 177 14.07 17.31 12.55
CA ALA A 177 14.66 16.55 13.64
C ALA A 177 13.59 15.70 14.36
N ALA A 178 13.90 14.43 14.61
CA ALA A 178 12.98 13.54 15.30
C ALA A 178 12.77 13.95 16.76
N THR A 179 11.53 14.02 17.19
CA THR A 179 11.11 14.34 18.56
C THR A 179 10.64 13.07 19.30
N CYS A 180 10.29 13.22 20.59
CA CYS A 180 9.79 12.09 21.38
C CYS A 180 8.59 11.38 20.72
N ILE A 181 7.64 12.14 20.19
CA ILE A 181 6.39 11.63 19.63
C ILE A 181 6.56 11.00 18.22
N ASP A 182 7.64 11.28 17.52
CA ASP A 182 7.92 10.64 16.22
C ASP A 182 8.29 9.15 16.39
N CYS A 183 8.88 8.81 17.55
CA CYS A 183 9.22 7.44 17.92
C CYS A 183 8.14 6.76 18.77
N HIS A 184 7.53 7.48 19.71
CA HIS A 184 6.60 6.93 20.70
C HIS A 184 5.12 7.08 20.33
N ALA A 185 4.80 7.74 19.22
CA ALA A 185 3.48 8.20 18.81
C ALA A 185 2.89 9.26 19.75
N GLU A 186 1.75 9.88 19.39
CA GLU A 186 1.20 10.99 20.16
C GLU A 186 0.40 10.49 21.38
N HIS A 187 -0.75 9.89 21.22
CA HIS A 187 -1.60 9.44 22.32
C HIS A 187 -1.54 7.93 22.59
N LYS A 188 -0.82 7.18 21.74
CA LYS A 188 -0.71 5.72 21.81
C LYS A 188 0.70 5.28 22.20
N PHE A 189 1.15 5.67 23.38
CA PHE A 189 2.45 5.23 23.91
C PHE A 189 2.42 3.74 24.27
N ILE A 190 3.33 2.97 23.67
CA ILE A 190 3.38 1.50 23.80
C ILE A 190 4.51 1.11 24.73
N GLY A 191 4.22 0.14 25.61
CA GLY A 191 5.21 -0.36 26.55
C GLY A 191 6.31 -1.19 25.88
N LEU A 192 7.51 -1.16 26.47
CA LEU A 192 8.66 -1.94 26.01
C LEU A 192 8.43 -3.47 26.06
N LYS A 193 7.48 -3.93 26.87
CA LYS A 193 7.11 -5.36 27.00
C LYS A 193 6.14 -5.82 25.90
N ASP A 194 5.64 -4.91 25.04
CA ASP A 194 4.77 -5.29 23.93
C ASP A 194 5.61 -6.07 22.90
N PRO A 195 5.22 -7.30 22.53
CA PRO A 195 5.92 -8.08 21.51
C PRO A 195 6.10 -7.35 20.18
N ALA A 196 5.16 -6.44 19.85
CA ALA A 196 5.24 -5.60 18.65
C ALA A 196 6.23 -4.41 18.78
N ALA A 197 6.82 -4.16 19.96
CA ALA A 197 7.75 -3.03 20.14
C ALA A 197 8.99 -3.16 19.25
N SER A 198 9.48 -4.38 19.02
CA SER A 198 10.67 -4.62 18.20
C SER A 198 10.45 -4.26 16.74
N SER A 199 9.36 -4.71 16.12
CA SER A 199 9.04 -4.40 14.71
C SER A 199 8.71 -2.91 14.53
N ARG A 200 8.01 -2.30 15.47
CA ARG A 200 7.69 -0.86 15.45
C ARG A 200 8.91 0.03 15.57
N THR A 201 9.97 -0.40 16.27
CA THR A 201 11.22 0.36 16.36
C THR A 201 11.85 0.52 14.98
N ALA A 202 11.98 -0.57 14.21
CA ALA A 202 12.53 -0.51 12.86
C ALA A 202 11.67 0.35 11.93
N GLU A 203 10.34 0.25 12.05
CA GLU A 203 9.38 1.04 11.27
C GLU A 203 9.47 2.54 11.63
N ALA A 204 9.53 2.89 12.91
CA ALA A 204 9.65 4.27 13.36
C ALA A 204 10.92 4.94 12.81
N CYS A 205 12.06 4.25 12.86
CA CYS A 205 13.32 4.76 12.29
C CYS A 205 13.23 4.91 10.77
N SER A 206 12.60 3.93 10.10
CA SER A 206 12.50 3.89 8.63
C SER A 206 11.65 5.03 8.06
N LYS A 207 10.68 5.56 8.81
CA LYS A 207 9.85 6.70 8.36
C LYS A 207 10.68 7.88 7.85
N CYS A 208 11.79 8.16 8.52
CA CYS A 208 12.69 9.26 8.15
C CYS A 208 13.93 8.75 7.42
N HIS A 209 14.57 7.69 7.94
CA HIS A 209 15.85 7.18 7.40
C HIS A 209 15.72 6.45 6.07
N ALA A 210 14.52 6.12 5.59
CA ALA A 210 14.28 5.67 4.21
C ALA A 210 14.06 6.84 3.23
N SER A 211 13.91 8.08 3.72
CA SER A 211 13.68 9.25 2.88
C SER A 211 14.98 9.77 2.30
N GLU A 212 15.13 9.73 0.99
CA GLU A 212 16.27 10.26 0.27
C GLU A 212 16.46 11.78 0.54
N LYS A 213 15.35 12.53 0.62
CA LYS A 213 15.34 13.95 0.93
C LYS A 213 15.96 14.26 2.30
N ILE A 214 15.60 13.46 3.32
CA ILE A 214 16.14 13.65 4.68
C ILE A 214 17.61 13.21 4.72
N ASN A 215 17.91 12.06 4.13
CA ASN A 215 19.26 11.52 4.12
C ASN A 215 20.25 12.47 3.42
N SER A 216 19.91 12.99 2.26
CA SER A 216 20.76 13.95 1.54
C SER A 216 20.94 15.27 2.29
N ARG A 217 19.86 15.78 2.92
CA ARG A 217 19.93 17.02 3.72
C ARG A 217 20.92 16.92 4.89
N PHE A 218 20.97 15.77 5.55
CA PHE A 218 21.84 15.55 6.71
C PHE A 218 23.13 14.79 6.37
N GLY A 219 23.44 14.60 5.08
CA GLY A 219 24.64 13.89 4.62
C GLY A 219 24.69 12.42 5.04
N MET A 220 23.54 11.79 5.22
CA MET A 220 23.41 10.39 5.58
C MET A 220 23.33 9.50 4.33
N PRO A 221 23.94 8.30 4.34
CA PRO A 221 23.76 7.36 3.24
C PRO A 221 22.31 6.91 3.09
N GLY A 222 21.74 6.99 1.87
CA GLY A 222 20.34 6.70 1.59
C GLY A 222 19.97 5.21 1.63
N ASP A 223 20.94 4.32 1.70
CA ASP A 223 20.74 2.88 1.61
C ASP A 223 20.62 2.14 2.96
N ARG A 224 20.71 2.86 4.09
CA ARG A 224 20.81 2.25 5.43
C ARG A 224 19.61 1.39 5.79
N VAL A 225 18.40 1.85 5.52
CA VAL A 225 17.17 1.08 5.78
C VAL A 225 17.08 -0.11 4.83
N LYS A 226 17.36 0.11 3.56
CA LYS A 226 17.36 -0.96 2.56
C LYS A 226 18.36 -2.06 2.93
N THR A 227 19.61 -1.71 3.22
CA THR A 227 20.66 -2.68 3.55
C THR A 227 20.42 -3.38 4.88
N PHE A 228 19.74 -2.72 5.84
CA PHE A 228 19.27 -3.41 7.05
C PHE A 228 18.25 -4.50 6.71
N TYR A 229 17.23 -4.21 5.91
CA TYR A 229 16.20 -5.19 5.54
C TYR A 229 16.73 -6.31 4.62
N GLU A 230 17.83 -6.09 3.91
CA GLU A 230 18.55 -7.12 3.16
C GLU A 230 19.47 -7.97 4.05
N SER A 231 19.74 -7.53 5.29
CA SER A 231 20.56 -8.29 6.24
C SER A 231 19.77 -9.42 6.90
N TYR A 232 20.48 -10.38 7.52
CA TYR A 232 19.86 -11.46 8.29
C TYR A 232 18.91 -10.92 9.39
N HIS A 233 19.34 -9.89 10.13
CA HIS A 233 18.50 -9.28 11.18
C HIS A 233 17.22 -8.68 10.61
N GLY A 234 17.33 -7.95 9.50
CA GLY A 234 16.17 -7.36 8.84
C GLY A 234 15.22 -8.39 8.25
N LEU A 235 15.74 -9.44 7.61
CA LEU A 235 14.95 -10.56 7.10
C LEU A 235 14.22 -11.30 8.22
N ALA A 236 14.92 -11.59 9.33
CA ALA A 236 14.31 -12.24 10.49
C ALA A 236 13.22 -11.36 11.14
N ALA A 237 13.46 -10.06 11.26
CA ALA A 237 12.49 -9.10 11.76
C ALA A 237 11.23 -9.01 10.86
N GLN A 238 11.41 -8.99 9.53
CA GLN A 238 10.30 -9.06 8.58
C GLN A 238 9.53 -10.39 8.66
N GLY A 239 10.24 -11.48 8.97
CA GLY A 239 9.64 -12.79 9.24
C GLY A 239 8.91 -12.90 10.57
N GLY A 240 8.81 -11.81 11.36
CA GLY A 240 8.09 -11.77 12.64
C GLY A 240 8.91 -12.17 13.86
N SER A 241 10.24 -12.34 13.73
CA SER A 241 11.10 -12.64 14.88
C SER A 241 11.20 -11.45 15.83
N THR A 242 10.75 -11.62 17.06
CA THR A 242 10.88 -10.63 18.13
C THR A 242 12.26 -10.62 18.78
N ALA A 243 13.06 -11.69 18.57
CA ALA A 243 14.43 -11.81 19.08
C ALA A 243 15.47 -11.21 18.11
N ALA A 244 15.08 -10.91 16.87
CA ALA A 244 15.99 -10.30 15.88
C ALA A 244 16.34 -8.87 16.31
N ALA A 245 17.64 -8.53 16.15
CA ALA A 245 18.11 -7.18 16.41
C ALA A 245 17.43 -6.18 15.44
N ASN A 246 17.01 -5.05 15.98
CA ASN A 246 16.48 -3.91 15.23
C ASN A 246 17.46 -2.73 15.26
N CYS A 247 17.09 -1.61 14.66
CA CYS A 247 17.94 -0.41 14.61
C CYS A 247 18.44 0.02 16.00
N ALA A 248 17.52 0.07 16.99
CA ALA A 248 17.86 0.51 18.34
C ALA A 248 18.68 -0.51 19.13
N SER A 249 18.64 -1.79 18.76
CA SER A 249 19.49 -2.81 19.40
C SER A 249 20.98 -2.52 19.21
N CYS A 250 21.36 -1.88 18.12
CA CYS A 250 22.74 -1.48 17.82
C CYS A 250 22.97 0.01 18.12
N HIS A 251 22.07 0.88 17.72
CA HIS A 251 22.25 2.34 17.79
C HIS A 251 21.79 2.97 19.14
N GLY A 252 21.14 2.20 20.01
CA GLY A 252 20.50 2.73 21.20
C GLY A 252 19.14 3.37 20.92
N TYR A 253 18.46 3.81 21.98
CA TYR A 253 17.11 4.38 21.90
C TYR A 253 17.12 5.90 22.00
N HIS A 254 17.66 6.46 23.07
CA HIS A 254 17.62 7.89 23.37
C HIS A 254 18.96 8.56 23.07
N ARG A 255 20.07 7.95 23.48
CA ARG A 255 21.43 8.47 23.26
C ARG A 255 22.01 7.91 21.96
N ILE A 256 21.42 8.30 20.84
CA ILE A 256 21.88 7.87 19.51
C ILE A 256 23.05 8.75 19.10
N LEU A 257 24.25 8.17 18.96
CA LEU A 257 25.49 8.88 18.65
C LEU A 257 26.07 8.43 17.31
N PRO A 258 26.80 9.32 16.59
CA PRO A 258 27.50 8.92 15.36
C PRO A 258 28.53 7.82 15.63
N SER A 259 28.77 6.95 14.65
CA SER A 259 29.74 5.86 14.75
C SER A 259 31.21 6.32 15.02
N LYS A 260 31.52 7.58 14.74
CA LYS A 260 32.82 8.19 15.03
C LYS A 260 32.97 8.63 16.49
N ASN A 261 31.88 8.72 17.25
CA ASN A 261 31.93 9.09 18.66
C ASN A 261 32.33 7.88 19.49
N THR A 262 33.38 8.01 20.34
CA THR A 262 33.89 6.92 21.17
C THR A 262 32.90 6.40 22.19
N GLU A 263 31.86 7.15 22.54
CA GLU A 263 30.77 6.72 23.43
C GLU A 263 29.62 6.02 22.71
N SER A 264 29.68 5.96 21.37
CA SER A 264 28.63 5.31 20.58
C SER A 264 28.69 3.79 20.72
N SER A 265 27.54 3.16 20.94
CA SER A 265 27.43 1.69 20.95
C SER A 265 27.88 1.02 19.65
N ILE A 266 27.91 1.80 18.55
CA ILE A 266 28.38 1.33 17.23
C ILE A 266 29.77 1.84 16.87
N HIS A 267 30.48 2.44 17.82
CA HIS A 267 31.91 2.72 17.62
C HIS A 267 32.71 1.40 17.57
N PRO A 268 33.75 1.28 16.74
CA PRO A 268 34.52 0.04 16.59
C PRO A 268 34.96 -0.60 17.90
N SER A 269 35.32 0.21 18.91
CA SER A 269 35.75 -0.31 20.23
C SER A 269 34.62 -0.94 21.06
N HIS A 270 33.34 -0.66 20.74
CA HIS A 270 32.18 -1.16 21.48
C HIS A 270 31.42 -2.27 20.74
N LEU A 271 31.80 -2.59 19.49
CA LEU A 271 31.05 -3.56 18.70
C LEU A 271 31.02 -4.96 19.32
N MET A 272 32.14 -5.42 19.91
CA MET A 272 32.16 -6.72 20.60
C MET A 272 31.16 -6.78 21.76
N GLU A 273 31.03 -5.72 22.53
CA GLU A 273 30.04 -5.62 23.60
C GLU A 273 28.62 -5.55 23.03
N THR A 274 28.40 -4.72 22.02
CA THR A 274 27.09 -4.52 21.42
C THR A 274 26.55 -5.77 20.73
N CYS A 275 27.39 -6.45 19.95
CA CYS A 275 27.03 -7.71 19.32
C CYS A 275 26.94 -8.86 20.34
N GLY A 276 27.83 -8.87 21.34
CA GLY A 276 27.92 -9.88 22.38
C GLY A 276 26.67 -10.00 23.24
N LYS A 277 25.84 -8.96 23.33
CA LYS A 277 24.52 -8.99 24.04
C LYS A 277 23.60 -10.09 23.51
N CYS A 278 23.67 -10.38 22.20
CA CYS A 278 22.86 -11.41 21.55
C CYS A 278 23.71 -12.56 21.00
N HIS A 279 25.01 -12.32 20.75
CA HIS A 279 25.98 -13.29 20.22
C HIS A 279 27.09 -13.54 21.25
N PRO A 280 26.84 -14.36 22.28
CA PRO A 280 27.86 -14.67 23.29
C PRO A 280 29.11 -15.24 22.61
N GLY A 281 30.29 -14.68 22.95
CA GLY A 281 31.57 -15.10 22.33
C GLY A 281 31.86 -14.42 20.98
N ALA A 282 31.14 -13.37 20.60
CA ALA A 282 31.46 -12.58 19.41
C ALA A 282 32.93 -12.09 19.48
N THR A 283 33.72 -12.43 18.46
CA THR A 283 35.12 -12.03 18.33
C THR A 283 35.25 -10.80 17.43
N GLN A 284 36.48 -10.23 17.35
CA GLN A 284 36.76 -9.13 16.44
C GLN A 284 36.41 -9.50 14.99
N HIS A 285 36.73 -10.72 14.55
CA HIS A 285 36.39 -11.19 13.19
C HIS A 285 34.87 -11.21 12.93
N PHE A 286 34.08 -11.51 13.96
CA PHE A 286 32.61 -11.48 13.82
C PHE A 286 32.10 -10.06 13.68
N VAL A 287 32.62 -9.10 14.44
CA VAL A 287 32.12 -7.72 14.47
C VAL A 287 32.66 -6.85 13.33
N ASP A 288 33.74 -7.26 12.67
CA ASP A 288 34.26 -6.59 11.48
C ASP A 288 33.27 -6.66 10.28
N GLY A 289 32.27 -7.57 10.35
CA GLY A 289 31.19 -7.69 9.39
C GLY A 289 30.27 -6.46 9.40
N LYS A 290 30.16 -5.79 8.27
CA LYS A 290 29.31 -4.59 8.13
C LYS A 290 27.88 -4.98 7.84
N ILE A 291 26.91 -4.42 8.60
CA ILE A 291 25.48 -4.68 8.42
C ILE A 291 24.89 -3.79 7.31
N HIS A 292 25.35 -2.55 7.23
CA HIS A 292 24.86 -1.57 6.25
C HIS A 292 25.73 -1.51 4.99
N VAL A 293 25.92 -2.65 4.36
CA VAL A 293 26.59 -2.73 3.06
C VAL A 293 25.72 -3.55 2.12
N ALA A 294 25.40 -3.00 0.95
CA ALA A 294 24.79 -3.79 -0.10
C ALA A 294 25.69 -4.98 -0.42
N GLN A 295 25.12 -6.17 -0.50
CA GLN A 295 25.89 -7.39 -0.73
C GLN A 295 26.78 -7.24 -1.97
N GLY A 296 28.09 -7.39 -1.79
CA GLY A 296 29.10 -7.27 -2.85
C GLY A 296 29.52 -5.84 -3.22
N ALA A 297 29.05 -4.80 -2.50
CA ALA A 297 29.45 -3.40 -2.75
C ALA A 297 30.73 -2.98 -1.98
N GLY A 298 31.19 -3.77 -1.01
CA GLY A 298 32.42 -3.50 -0.28
C GLY A 298 33.69 -3.80 -1.10
N THR A 299 34.83 -3.27 -0.63
CA THR A 299 36.18 -3.48 -1.22
C THR A 299 37.02 -4.51 -0.49
N GLY A 300 36.53 -5.06 0.62
CA GLY A 300 37.21 -6.10 1.38
C GLY A 300 37.30 -7.41 0.61
N THR A 301 38.27 -8.27 0.97
CA THR A 301 38.47 -9.58 0.32
C THR A 301 37.19 -10.41 0.29
N GLY A 302 36.44 -10.46 1.41
CA GLY A 302 35.18 -11.18 1.48
C GLY A 302 34.11 -10.61 0.54
N ASP A 303 34.03 -9.29 0.38
CA ASP A 303 33.07 -8.63 -0.54
C ASP A 303 33.43 -8.94 -2.00
N VAL A 304 34.72 -8.96 -2.33
CA VAL A 304 35.22 -9.31 -3.67
C VAL A 304 34.89 -10.77 -3.99
N VAL A 305 35.16 -11.69 -3.08
CA VAL A 305 34.84 -13.12 -3.23
C VAL A 305 33.34 -13.31 -3.40
N ASN A 306 32.53 -12.72 -2.54
CA ASN A 306 31.07 -12.80 -2.63
C ASN A 306 30.52 -12.27 -3.98
N ARG A 307 31.10 -11.19 -4.49
CA ARG A 307 30.71 -10.62 -5.79
C ARG A 307 31.03 -11.59 -6.94
N TRP A 308 32.23 -12.22 -6.93
CA TRP A 308 32.56 -13.22 -7.92
C TRP A 308 31.69 -14.47 -7.81
N VAL A 309 31.44 -14.98 -6.62
CA VAL A 309 30.55 -16.12 -6.38
C VAL A 309 29.15 -15.79 -6.96
N ARG A 310 28.64 -14.60 -6.68
CA ARG A 310 27.33 -14.15 -7.23
C ARG A 310 27.33 -14.12 -8.76
N TYR A 311 28.37 -13.55 -9.39
CA TYR A 311 28.45 -13.51 -10.85
C TYR A 311 28.53 -14.91 -11.46
N ILE A 312 29.32 -15.79 -10.87
CA ILE A 312 29.46 -17.19 -11.31
C ILE A 312 28.10 -17.90 -11.20
N TYR A 313 27.39 -17.78 -10.05
CA TYR A 313 26.08 -18.40 -9.90
C TYR A 313 25.04 -17.84 -10.84
N VAL A 314 24.98 -16.52 -11.02
CA VAL A 314 24.06 -15.89 -11.99
C VAL A 314 24.38 -16.38 -13.40
N ALA A 315 25.63 -16.41 -13.80
CA ALA A 315 26.04 -16.93 -15.10
C ALA A 315 25.68 -18.42 -15.26
N LEU A 316 25.92 -19.25 -14.24
CA LEU A 316 25.53 -20.66 -14.23
C LEU A 316 24.00 -20.82 -14.36
N ILE A 317 23.21 -20.06 -13.61
CA ILE A 317 21.74 -20.10 -13.70
C ILE A 317 21.28 -19.71 -15.09
N VAL A 318 21.77 -18.59 -15.62
CA VAL A 318 21.39 -18.10 -16.96
C VAL A 318 21.79 -19.14 -18.02
N LEU A 319 23.03 -19.67 -17.95
CA LEU A 319 23.52 -20.66 -18.90
C LEU A 319 22.70 -21.95 -18.82
N THR A 320 22.50 -22.49 -17.62
CA THR A 320 21.75 -23.73 -17.42
C THR A 320 20.32 -23.60 -17.90
N VAL A 321 19.61 -22.54 -17.46
CA VAL A 321 18.22 -22.32 -17.84
C VAL A 321 18.10 -22.09 -19.37
N SER A 322 19.05 -21.34 -19.95
CA SER A 322 19.06 -21.09 -21.39
C SER A 322 19.30 -22.37 -22.20
N LEU A 323 20.25 -23.21 -21.77
CA LEU A 323 20.54 -24.49 -22.45
C LEU A 323 19.36 -25.46 -22.32
N LEU A 324 18.76 -25.59 -21.14
CA LEU A 324 17.58 -26.42 -20.95
C LEU A 324 16.38 -25.88 -21.74
N GLY A 325 16.18 -24.56 -21.74
CA GLY A 325 15.13 -23.92 -22.51
C GLY A 325 15.34 -24.10 -24.02
N LEU A 326 16.56 -23.95 -24.51
CA LEU A 326 16.92 -24.18 -25.92
C LEU A 326 16.71 -25.65 -26.31
N HIS A 327 17.20 -26.59 -25.50
CA HIS A 327 16.99 -28.02 -25.75
C HIS A 327 15.50 -28.36 -25.85
N ASN A 328 14.71 -27.96 -24.85
CA ASN A 328 13.28 -28.23 -24.84
C ASN A 328 12.54 -27.49 -25.96
N GLY A 329 12.94 -26.26 -26.27
CA GLY A 329 12.40 -25.48 -27.37
C GLY A 329 12.65 -26.13 -28.74
N VAL A 330 13.87 -26.64 -28.98
CA VAL A 330 14.20 -27.37 -30.21
C VAL A 330 13.43 -28.69 -30.30
N ALA A 331 13.34 -29.45 -29.21
CA ALA A 331 12.57 -30.69 -29.15
C ALA A 331 11.07 -30.44 -29.43
N TRP A 332 10.51 -29.41 -28.80
CA TRP A 332 9.15 -28.95 -29.04
C TRP A 332 8.94 -28.53 -30.49
N TRP A 333 9.80 -27.67 -31.03
CA TRP A 333 9.74 -27.19 -32.40
C TRP A 333 9.76 -28.35 -33.43
N ARG A 334 10.66 -29.33 -33.22
CA ARG A 334 10.71 -30.52 -34.09
C ARG A 334 9.40 -31.31 -34.08
N LYS A 335 8.76 -31.47 -32.90
CA LYS A 335 7.45 -32.12 -32.80
C LYS A 335 6.38 -31.32 -33.52
N VAL A 336 6.36 -30.00 -33.35
CA VAL A 336 5.42 -29.08 -34.04
C VAL A 336 5.55 -29.20 -35.55
N VAL A 337 6.77 -29.14 -36.07
CA VAL A 337 7.03 -29.26 -37.54
C VAL A 337 6.63 -30.63 -38.05
N ALA A 338 6.87 -31.70 -37.30
CA ALA A 338 6.47 -33.06 -37.69
C ALA A 338 4.94 -33.19 -37.77
N ILE A 339 4.21 -32.68 -36.79
CA ILE A 339 2.74 -32.66 -36.75
C ILE A 339 2.22 -31.85 -37.96
N ARG A 340 2.79 -30.65 -38.23
CA ARG A 340 2.37 -29.80 -39.36
C ARG A 340 2.62 -30.46 -40.71
N ARG A 341 3.75 -31.17 -40.86
CA ARG A 341 4.05 -31.90 -42.12
C ARG A 341 3.12 -33.09 -42.32
N ALA A 342 2.64 -33.69 -41.24
CA ALA A 342 1.66 -34.78 -41.29
C ALA A 342 0.23 -34.31 -41.60
N GLN A 343 -0.06 -33.02 -41.46
CA GLN A 343 -1.35 -32.41 -41.77
C GLN A 343 -1.48 -32.21 -43.31
N VAL A 344 -2.10 -33.10 -43.96
CA VAL A 344 -2.21 -33.13 -45.43
C VAL A 344 -3.25 -32.12 -45.97
N ALA A 345 -4.25 -31.76 -45.17
CA ALA A 345 -5.31 -30.83 -45.57
C ALA A 345 -5.50 -29.71 -44.52
N THR A 346 -5.50 -28.47 -44.96
CA THR A 346 -5.71 -27.30 -44.13
C THR A 346 -6.83 -26.41 -44.66
N VAL A 347 -7.48 -25.68 -43.76
CA VAL A 347 -8.53 -24.70 -44.08
C VAL A 347 -8.13 -23.32 -43.56
N LEU A 348 -8.53 -22.25 -44.29
CA LEU A 348 -8.23 -20.88 -43.91
C LEU A 348 -9.17 -20.43 -42.79
N ARG A 349 -8.59 -20.11 -41.61
CA ARG A 349 -9.33 -19.66 -40.42
C ARG A 349 -9.25 -18.14 -40.26
N MET A 350 -8.07 -17.55 -40.49
CA MET A 350 -7.82 -16.12 -40.36
C MET A 350 -7.16 -15.55 -41.64
N ASP A 351 -7.75 -14.51 -42.21
CA ASP A 351 -7.15 -13.80 -43.30
C ASP A 351 -5.95 -12.92 -42.87
N ARG A 352 -5.21 -12.34 -43.84
CA ARG A 352 -4.02 -11.53 -43.51
C ARG A 352 -4.33 -10.31 -42.66
N ASN A 353 -5.48 -9.68 -42.87
CA ASN A 353 -5.89 -8.49 -42.14
C ASN A 353 -6.24 -8.85 -40.69
N GLN A 354 -7.00 -9.92 -40.47
CA GLN A 354 -7.35 -10.43 -39.15
C GLN A 354 -6.09 -10.81 -38.34
N ARG A 355 -5.11 -11.44 -38.97
CA ARG A 355 -3.82 -11.77 -38.33
C ARG A 355 -3.03 -10.52 -37.94
N PHE A 356 -2.99 -9.51 -38.79
CA PHE A 356 -2.33 -8.24 -38.49
C PHE A 356 -3.00 -7.55 -37.29
N GLN A 357 -4.33 -7.47 -37.27
CA GLN A 357 -5.07 -6.90 -36.16
C GLN A 357 -4.81 -7.67 -34.85
N HIS A 358 -4.81 -9.02 -34.91
CA HIS A 358 -4.50 -9.87 -33.77
C HIS A 358 -3.06 -9.65 -33.26
N LEU A 359 -2.08 -9.52 -34.16
CA LEU A 359 -0.69 -9.23 -33.79
C LEU A 359 -0.56 -7.88 -33.08
N VAL A 360 -1.21 -6.82 -33.59
CA VAL A 360 -1.23 -5.50 -32.95
C VAL A 360 -1.85 -5.58 -31.55
N LEU A 361 -2.96 -6.31 -31.42
CA LEU A 361 -3.61 -6.54 -30.14
C LEU A 361 -2.69 -7.26 -29.16
N VAL A 362 -2.07 -8.38 -29.56
CA VAL A 362 -1.17 -9.18 -28.71
C VAL A 362 0.02 -8.35 -28.24
N VAL A 363 0.72 -7.67 -29.15
CA VAL A 363 1.91 -6.89 -28.82
C VAL A 363 1.56 -5.74 -27.87
N SER A 364 0.52 -4.97 -28.20
CA SER A 364 0.09 -3.85 -27.35
C SER A 364 -0.39 -4.33 -25.97
N PHE A 365 -1.15 -5.43 -25.91
CA PHE A 365 -1.62 -6.00 -24.66
C PHE A 365 -0.46 -6.45 -23.74
N VAL A 366 0.49 -7.23 -24.29
CA VAL A 366 1.64 -7.72 -23.51
C VAL A 366 2.47 -6.55 -22.96
N VAL A 367 2.73 -5.54 -23.81
CA VAL A 367 3.48 -4.34 -23.38
C VAL A 367 2.70 -3.57 -22.32
N LEU A 368 1.38 -3.40 -22.47
CA LEU A 368 0.52 -2.72 -21.49
C LEU A 368 0.46 -3.47 -20.16
N ALA A 369 0.29 -4.79 -20.18
CA ALA A 369 0.29 -5.59 -18.97
C ALA A 369 1.64 -5.49 -18.25
N ALA A 370 2.74 -5.69 -18.96
CA ALA A 370 4.09 -5.63 -18.39
C ALA A 370 4.38 -4.24 -17.78
N THR A 371 4.16 -3.17 -18.55
CA THR A 371 4.42 -1.81 -18.06
C THR A 371 3.43 -1.38 -16.97
N GLY A 372 2.16 -1.77 -17.07
CA GLY A 372 1.13 -1.48 -16.06
C GLY A 372 1.47 -2.08 -14.70
N PHE A 373 1.84 -3.36 -14.65
CA PHE A 373 2.27 -4.00 -13.41
C PHE A 373 3.59 -3.40 -12.89
N ALA A 374 4.53 -3.06 -13.77
CA ALA A 374 5.76 -2.38 -13.37
C ALA A 374 5.53 -0.97 -12.81
N LEU A 375 4.50 -0.25 -13.26
CA LEU A 375 4.07 1.03 -12.68
C LEU A 375 3.36 0.84 -11.34
N LYS A 376 2.55 -0.20 -11.19
CA LYS A 376 1.83 -0.50 -9.95
C LYS A 376 2.75 -1.01 -8.84
N PHE A 377 3.77 -1.79 -9.18
CA PHE A 377 4.71 -2.39 -8.26
C PHE A 377 6.16 -1.93 -8.54
N PRO A 378 6.48 -0.64 -8.31
CA PRO A 378 7.73 -0.03 -8.75
C PRO A 378 8.99 -0.58 -8.08
N THR A 379 8.86 -1.25 -6.93
CA THR A 379 9.97 -1.81 -6.15
C THR A 379 10.37 -3.23 -6.56
N THR A 380 9.67 -3.83 -7.52
CA THR A 380 9.97 -5.19 -7.99
C THR A 380 11.20 -5.19 -8.91
N TRP A 381 11.94 -6.31 -8.93
CA TRP A 381 13.09 -6.50 -9.83
C TRP A 381 12.70 -6.29 -11.31
N PHE A 382 11.51 -6.74 -11.65
CA PHE A 382 10.94 -6.61 -12.99
C PHE A 382 10.72 -5.13 -13.38
N ALA A 383 10.21 -4.30 -12.45
CA ALA A 383 10.05 -2.88 -12.70
C ALA A 383 11.42 -2.18 -12.91
N HIS A 384 12.44 -2.56 -12.14
CA HIS A 384 13.80 -2.04 -12.32
C HIS A 384 14.41 -2.42 -13.67
N LEU A 385 14.13 -3.63 -14.17
CA LEU A 385 14.58 -4.07 -15.49
C LEU A 385 14.00 -3.21 -16.62
N MET A 386 12.79 -2.68 -16.45
CA MET A 386 12.10 -1.84 -17.45
C MET A 386 12.49 -0.35 -17.37
N GLY A 387 13.50 0.00 -16.60
CA GLY A 387 14.03 1.36 -16.51
C GLY A 387 13.30 2.27 -15.53
N SER A 388 13.41 3.59 -15.73
CA SER A 388 12.78 4.59 -14.86
C SER A 388 11.25 4.61 -14.97
N GLU A 389 10.58 5.21 -13.97
CA GLU A 389 9.13 5.38 -14.01
C GLU A 389 8.66 6.17 -15.25
N GLU A 390 9.42 7.16 -15.65
CA GLU A 390 9.10 7.98 -16.83
C GLU A 390 9.13 7.17 -18.10
N ILE A 391 10.14 6.30 -18.27
CA ILE A 391 10.25 5.38 -19.41
C ILE A 391 9.06 4.41 -19.42
N ARG A 392 8.78 3.75 -18.31
CA ARG A 392 7.65 2.82 -18.17
C ARG A 392 6.32 3.49 -18.52
N ARG A 393 6.09 4.69 -17.99
CA ARG A 393 4.90 5.50 -18.25
C ARG A 393 4.80 5.91 -19.72
N GLY A 394 5.92 6.30 -20.32
CA GLY A 394 5.98 6.63 -21.76
C GLY A 394 5.60 5.44 -22.64
N ILE A 395 6.23 4.28 -22.41
CA ILE A 395 5.94 3.05 -23.14
C ILE A 395 4.48 2.63 -22.96
N HIS A 396 3.96 2.69 -21.72
CA HIS A 396 2.56 2.35 -21.41
C HIS A 396 1.58 3.21 -22.22
N ARG A 397 1.81 4.51 -22.27
CA ARG A 397 0.96 5.46 -23.04
C ARG A 397 1.01 5.21 -24.53
N ILE A 398 2.20 4.98 -25.09
CA ILE A 398 2.37 4.67 -26.51
C ILE A 398 1.64 3.36 -26.85
N ALA A 399 1.85 2.32 -26.07
CA ALA A 399 1.15 1.04 -26.26
C ALA A 399 -0.37 1.18 -26.12
N GLY A 400 -0.84 2.03 -25.20
CA GLY A 400 -2.26 2.37 -25.07
C GLY A 400 -2.84 3.05 -26.30
N LEU A 401 -2.12 4.00 -26.89
CA LEU A 401 -2.52 4.64 -28.15
C LEU A 401 -2.54 3.64 -29.31
N VAL A 402 -1.57 2.71 -29.37
CA VAL A 402 -1.53 1.64 -30.38
C VAL A 402 -2.75 0.72 -30.22
N LEU A 403 -3.10 0.34 -28.99
CA LEU A 403 -4.30 -0.47 -28.72
C LEU A 403 -5.58 0.25 -29.13
N ILE A 404 -5.75 1.52 -28.78
CA ILE A 404 -6.91 2.33 -29.16
C ILE A 404 -6.98 2.49 -30.68
N GLY A 405 -5.86 2.76 -31.33
CA GLY A 405 -5.76 2.86 -32.80
C GLY A 405 -6.12 1.54 -33.49
N GLY A 406 -5.60 0.41 -32.98
CA GLY A 406 -5.96 -0.94 -33.44
C GLY A 406 -7.44 -1.25 -33.28
N GLY A 407 -8.02 -0.92 -32.12
CA GLY A 407 -9.46 -1.05 -31.86
C GLY A 407 -10.31 -0.18 -32.79
N SER A 408 -9.90 1.07 -33.01
CA SER A 408 -10.58 1.97 -33.95
C SER A 408 -10.51 1.44 -35.41
N TYR A 409 -9.36 0.91 -35.80
CA TYR A 409 -9.21 0.24 -37.08
C TYR A 409 -10.11 -1.01 -37.20
N HIS A 410 -10.21 -1.79 -36.14
CA HIS A 410 -11.10 -2.95 -36.09
C HIS A 410 -12.58 -2.54 -36.27
N ILE A 411 -13.03 -1.50 -35.57
CA ILE A 411 -14.39 -0.95 -35.74
C ILE A 411 -14.61 -0.53 -37.20
N PHE A 412 -13.65 0.17 -37.79
CA PHE A 412 -13.74 0.54 -39.22
C PHE A 412 -13.83 -0.71 -40.11
N TYR A 413 -12.99 -1.72 -39.87
CA TYR A 413 -12.97 -2.97 -40.65
C TYR A 413 -14.32 -3.68 -40.61
N VAL A 414 -14.91 -3.88 -39.40
CA VAL A 414 -16.19 -4.60 -39.26
C VAL A 414 -17.40 -3.79 -39.74
N ALA A 415 -17.31 -2.46 -39.72
CA ALA A 415 -18.40 -1.60 -40.19
C ALA A 415 -18.42 -1.43 -41.72
N PHE A 416 -17.25 -1.23 -42.36
CA PHE A 416 -17.16 -0.75 -43.73
C PHE A 416 -16.65 -1.76 -44.74
N THR A 417 -16.06 -2.90 -44.31
CA THR A 417 -15.61 -3.93 -45.27
C THR A 417 -16.57 -5.13 -45.34
N ALA A 418 -16.69 -5.76 -46.54
CA ALA A 418 -17.55 -6.94 -46.67
C ALA A 418 -17.08 -8.14 -45.81
N PRO A 419 -15.76 -8.47 -45.75
CA PRO A 419 -15.26 -9.51 -44.85
C PRO A 419 -15.49 -9.18 -43.36
N GLY A 420 -15.30 -7.91 -42.96
CA GLY A 420 -15.52 -7.45 -41.60
C GLY A 420 -16.98 -7.54 -41.20
N ARG A 421 -17.92 -7.14 -42.03
CA ARG A 421 -19.37 -7.28 -41.75
C ARG A 421 -19.79 -8.75 -41.65
N LYS A 422 -19.19 -9.64 -42.46
CA LYS A 422 -19.42 -11.09 -42.34
C LYS A 422 -18.90 -11.58 -40.98
N LEU A 423 -17.67 -11.21 -40.63
CA LEU A 423 -17.06 -11.56 -39.34
C LEU A 423 -17.91 -11.09 -38.15
N LEU A 424 -18.38 -9.84 -38.15
CA LEU A 424 -19.24 -9.32 -37.09
C LEU A 424 -20.56 -10.07 -36.98
N ARG A 425 -21.16 -10.41 -38.12
CA ARG A 425 -22.40 -11.22 -38.14
C ARG A 425 -22.18 -12.59 -37.54
N ASP A 426 -21.08 -13.26 -37.87
CA ASP A 426 -20.75 -14.60 -37.41
C ASP A 426 -20.43 -14.59 -35.89
N LEU A 427 -19.84 -13.50 -35.37
CA LEU A 427 -19.49 -13.30 -33.96
C LEU A 427 -20.63 -12.68 -33.13
N TRP A 428 -21.75 -12.27 -33.78
CA TRP A 428 -22.85 -11.65 -33.04
C TRP A 428 -23.52 -12.68 -32.10
N PRO A 429 -23.71 -12.35 -30.79
CA PRO A 429 -24.35 -13.26 -29.84
C PRO A 429 -25.79 -13.58 -30.26
N GLN A 430 -26.17 -14.84 -30.17
CA GLN A 430 -27.50 -15.33 -30.53
C GLN A 430 -28.06 -16.20 -29.41
N TRP A 431 -29.38 -16.38 -29.37
CA TRP A 431 -30.01 -17.20 -28.34
C TRP A 431 -29.59 -18.67 -28.38
N HIS A 432 -29.20 -19.19 -29.53
CA HIS A 432 -28.68 -20.56 -29.61
C HIS A 432 -27.34 -20.71 -28.86
N ASP A 433 -26.51 -19.66 -28.74
CA ASP A 433 -25.24 -19.73 -27.99
C ASP A 433 -25.47 -20.09 -26.52
N VAL A 434 -26.57 -19.60 -25.91
CA VAL A 434 -26.94 -19.95 -24.54
C VAL A 434 -27.36 -21.43 -24.44
N ARG A 435 -28.12 -21.91 -25.41
CA ARG A 435 -28.50 -23.32 -25.47
C ARG A 435 -27.28 -24.22 -25.66
N ASP A 436 -26.36 -23.82 -26.52
CA ASP A 436 -25.13 -24.54 -26.81
C ASP A 436 -24.20 -24.59 -25.61
N PHE A 437 -24.12 -23.49 -24.83
CA PHE A 437 -23.44 -23.47 -23.54
C PHE A 437 -24.03 -24.49 -22.57
N VAL A 438 -25.36 -24.50 -22.39
CA VAL A 438 -26.04 -25.48 -21.51
C VAL A 438 -25.85 -26.90 -22.00
N THR A 439 -25.89 -27.14 -23.33
CA THR A 439 -25.64 -28.44 -23.92
C THR A 439 -24.22 -28.93 -23.65
N ASN A 440 -23.21 -28.04 -23.82
CA ASN A 440 -21.81 -28.38 -23.55
C ASN A 440 -21.55 -28.55 -22.04
N LEU A 441 -22.23 -27.82 -21.18
CA LEU A 441 -22.16 -28.09 -19.74
C LEU A 441 -22.71 -29.50 -19.42
N GLY A 442 -23.80 -29.89 -20.07
CA GLY A 442 -24.34 -31.27 -19.99
C GLY A 442 -23.36 -32.29 -20.56
N HIS A 443 -22.61 -31.97 -21.62
CA HIS A 443 -21.54 -32.81 -22.15
C HIS A 443 -20.43 -33.02 -21.13
N LEU A 444 -19.91 -31.94 -20.57
CA LEU A 444 -18.80 -31.97 -19.62
C LEU A 444 -19.14 -32.65 -18.29
N LEU A 445 -20.35 -32.44 -17.78
CA LEU A 445 -20.75 -32.97 -16.48
C LEU A 445 -21.44 -34.34 -16.53
N LEU A 446 -22.13 -34.65 -17.64
CA LEU A 446 -23.01 -35.79 -17.76
C LEU A 446 -22.70 -36.71 -18.97
N GLY A 447 -21.63 -36.42 -19.73
CA GLY A 447 -21.25 -37.19 -20.92
C GLY A 447 -22.28 -37.14 -22.07
N ARG A 448 -23.14 -36.10 -22.14
CA ARG A 448 -24.13 -35.93 -23.22
C ARG A 448 -23.44 -35.56 -24.53
N PRO A 449 -24.10 -35.66 -25.67
CA PRO A 449 -23.54 -35.21 -26.95
C PRO A 449 -23.12 -33.75 -26.91
N LYS A 450 -21.95 -33.42 -27.51
CA LYS A 450 -21.42 -32.06 -27.62
C LYS A 450 -22.32 -31.21 -28.53
N ALA A 451 -22.41 -29.91 -28.26
CA ALA A 451 -23.07 -28.95 -29.16
C ALA A 451 -22.28 -28.86 -30.46
N LYS A 452 -23.00 -28.67 -31.58
CA LYS A 452 -22.40 -28.50 -32.90
C LYS A 452 -22.32 -27.03 -33.25
N PHE A 453 -21.12 -26.54 -33.56
CA PHE A 453 -20.88 -25.14 -33.86
C PHE A 453 -20.78 -24.87 -35.37
N GLY A 454 -21.16 -23.64 -35.77
CA GLY A 454 -20.82 -23.06 -37.04
C GLY A 454 -19.40 -22.51 -37.01
N ARG A 455 -19.14 -21.43 -37.75
CA ARG A 455 -17.81 -20.81 -37.84
C ARG A 455 -17.25 -20.42 -36.44
N PHE A 456 -18.09 -19.94 -35.55
CA PHE A 456 -17.72 -19.59 -34.16
C PHE A 456 -18.75 -20.16 -33.19
N GLY A 457 -18.28 -20.80 -32.15
CA GLY A 457 -19.08 -21.23 -31.02
C GLY A 457 -19.21 -20.12 -29.97
N TYR A 458 -19.96 -20.40 -28.91
CA TYR A 458 -20.10 -19.47 -27.80
C TYR A 458 -18.75 -19.12 -27.10
N PRO A 459 -17.72 -20.02 -27.03
CA PRO A 459 -16.45 -19.67 -26.42
C PRO A 459 -15.73 -18.54 -27.14
N GLU A 460 -15.58 -18.63 -28.47
CA GLU A 460 -14.90 -17.63 -29.26
C GLU A 460 -15.68 -16.31 -29.31
N LYS A 461 -17.02 -16.38 -29.34
CA LYS A 461 -17.87 -15.19 -29.26
C LYS A 461 -17.70 -14.48 -27.91
N LEU A 462 -17.64 -15.24 -26.81
CA LEU A 462 -17.42 -14.69 -25.46
C LEU A 462 -16.05 -13.99 -25.38
N GLU A 463 -14.99 -14.63 -25.88
CA GLU A 463 -13.65 -14.03 -25.93
C GLU A 463 -13.63 -12.74 -26.73
N TYR A 464 -14.20 -12.75 -27.93
CA TYR A 464 -14.25 -11.58 -28.79
C TYR A 464 -14.94 -10.39 -28.10
N TRP A 465 -16.13 -10.62 -27.52
CA TRP A 465 -16.88 -9.54 -26.87
C TRP A 465 -16.24 -9.10 -25.55
N ALA A 466 -15.57 -10.00 -24.84
CA ALA A 466 -14.76 -9.64 -23.67
C ALA A 466 -13.59 -8.71 -24.05
N VAL A 467 -12.89 -8.99 -25.19
CA VAL A 467 -11.81 -8.12 -25.70
C VAL A 467 -12.37 -6.76 -26.14
N VAL A 468 -13.51 -6.73 -26.83
CA VAL A 468 -14.16 -5.46 -27.23
C VAL A 468 -14.52 -4.64 -25.99
N TRP A 469 -15.18 -5.25 -25.01
CA TRP A 469 -15.52 -4.60 -23.74
C TRP A 469 -14.29 -4.10 -23.00
N GLY A 470 -13.32 -4.97 -22.76
CA GLY A 470 -12.08 -4.65 -22.05
C GLY A 470 -11.30 -3.52 -22.75
N THR A 471 -11.22 -3.51 -24.07
CA THR A 471 -10.55 -2.44 -24.84
C THR A 471 -11.23 -1.09 -24.64
N ILE A 472 -12.57 -1.05 -24.65
CA ILE A 472 -13.34 0.18 -24.39
C ILE A 472 -13.09 0.67 -22.97
N VAL A 473 -13.25 -0.21 -21.97
CA VAL A 473 -13.09 0.13 -20.55
C VAL A 473 -11.66 0.61 -20.28
N MET A 474 -10.65 -0.13 -20.76
CA MET A 474 -9.25 0.23 -20.56
C MET A 474 -8.86 1.52 -21.29
N GLY A 475 -9.40 1.73 -22.50
CA GLY A 475 -9.19 2.97 -23.25
C GLY A 475 -9.79 4.19 -22.55
N VAL A 476 -11.06 4.12 -22.16
CA VAL A 476 -11.76 5.22 -21.47
C VAL A 476 -11.11 5.53 -20.12
N THR A 477 -10.89 4.51 -19.28
CA THR A 477 -10.27 4.72 -17.96
C THR A 477 -8.82 5.17 -18.06
N GLY A 478 -8.05 4.61 -19.01
CA GLY A 478 -6.66 5.02 -19.28
C GLY A 478 -6.55 6.49 -19.70
N LEU A 479 -7.42 6.95 -20.60
CA LEU A 479 -7.48 8.35 -21.00
C LEU A 479 -7.91 9.26 -19.84
N ALA A 480 -8.90 8.85 -19.06
CA ALA A 480 -9.33 9.61 -17.87
C ALA A 480 -8.20 9.76 -16.83
N ILE A 481 -7.39 8.72 -16.63
CA ILE A 481 -6.20 8.74 -15.74
C ILE A 481 -5.10 9.63 -16.36
N TRP A 482 -4.91 9.58 -17.66
CA TRP A 482 -3.89 10.39 -18.35
C TRP A 482 -4.23 11.88 -18.28
N PHE A 483 -5.47 12.24 -18.59
CA PHE A 483 -5.97 13.63 -18.61
C PHE A 483 -6.74 13.98 -17.33
N LYS A 484 -6.28 13.46 -16.18
CA LYS A 484 -6.97 13.62 -14.89
C LYS A 484 -7.27 15.08 -14.51
N ILE A 485 -6.40 16.02 -14.88
CA ILE A 485 -6.60 17.44 -14.58
C ILE A 485 -7.77 17.98 -15.40
N ASP A 486 -7.82 17.68 -16.68
CA ASP A 486 -8.89 18.14 -17.58
C ASP A 486 -10.23 17.50 -17.17
N VAL A 487 -10.23 16.21 -16.86
CA VAL A 487 -11.42 15.49 -16.36
C VAL A 487 -11.95 16.13 -15.08
N THR A 488 -11.05 16.53 -14.15
CA THR A 488 -11.47 17.12 -12.87
C THR A 488 -11.90 18.58 -12.96
N GLN A 489 -11.74 19.23 -14.10
CA GLN A 489 -12.38 20.54 -14.34
C GLN A 489 -13.90 20.44 -14.46
N SER A 490 -14.41 19.31 -14.96
CA SER A 490 -15.84 19.11 -15.21
C SER A 490 -16.47 18.05 -14.31
N LEU A 491 -15.68 17.11 -13.78
CA LEU A 491 -16.16 15.99 -12.95
C LEU A 491 -15.47 15.98 -11.58
N PRO A 492 -16.17 15.51 -10.53
CA PRO A 492 -15.58 15.35 -9.21
C PRO A 492 -14.38 14.40 -9.24
N ARG A 493 -13.37 14.67 -8.40
CA ARG A 493 -12.14 13.88 -8.30
C ARG A 493 -12.37 12.37 -8.12
N TRP A 494 -13.41 11.99 -7.36
CA TRP A 494 -13.72 10.58 -7.13
C TRP A 494 -13.95 9.78 -8.42
N VAL A 495 -14.33 10.43 -9.53
CA VAL A 495 -14.48 9.77 -10.84
C VAL A 495 -13.16 9.25 -11.35
N VAL A 496 -12.07 10.02 -11.17
CA VAL A 496 -10.71 9.57 -11.53
C VAL A 496 -10.25 8.43 -10.61
N ASP A 497 -10.58 8.51 -9.31
CA ASP A 497 -10.22 7.46 -8.36
C ASP A 497 -10.93 6.13 -8.69
N VAL A 498 -12.20 6.20 -9.12
CA VAL A 498 -12.96 5.04 -9.64
C VAL A 498 -12.35 4.54 -10.95
N ALA A 499 -11.95 5.43 -11.86
CA ALA A 499 -11.30 5.04 -13.12
C ALA A 499 -9.98 4.27 -12.85
N ILE A 500 -9.16 4.70 -11.89
CA ILE A 500 -7.93 3.99 -11.47
C ILE A 500 -8.27 2.59 -10.97
N THR A 501 -9.31 2.46 -10.15
CA THR A 501 -9.75 1.18 -9.59
C THR A 501 -10.21 0.23 -10.71
N ILE A 502 -11.08 0.70 -11.59
CA ILE A 502 -11.58 -0.09 -12.73
C ILE A 502 -10.39 -0.51 -13.63
N HIS A 503 -9.53 0.43 -14.00
CA HIS A 503 -8.37 0.16 -14.86
C HIS A 503 -7.47 -0.95 -14.31
N TYR A 504 -7.20 -0.93 -13.02
CA TYR A 504 -6.36 -1.93 -12.37
C TYR A 504 -7.02 -3.32 -12.31
N TYR A 505 -8.28 -3.39 -11.88
CA TYR A 505 -8.96 -4.68 -11.75
C TYR A 505 -9.33 -5.28 -13.11
N GLU A 506 -9.68 -4.45 -14.09
CA GLU A 506 -9.91 -4.90 -15.47
C GLU A 506 -8.61 -5.43 -16.09
N ALA A 507 -7.46 -4.81 -15.84
CA ALA A 507 -6.16 -5.35 -16.27
C ALA A 507 -5.88 -6.73 -15.68
N ILE A 508 -6.17 -6.94 -14.39
CA ILE A 508 -6.04 -8.27 -13.75
C ILE A 508 -7.01 -9.27 -14.41
N LEU A 509 -8.26 -8.89 -14.57
CA LEU A 509 -9.30 -9.75 -15.17
C LEU A 509 -8.91 -10.17 -16.59
N ALA A 510 -8.47 -9.21 -17.41
CA ALA A 510 -8.02 -9.47 -18.79
C ALA A 510 -6.80 -10.41 -18.82
N CYS A 511 -5.80 -10.20 -17.98
CA CYS A 511 -4.64 -11.10 -17.89
C CYS A 511 -5.05 -12.51 -17.47
N LEU A 512 -5.91 -12.65 -16.46
CA LEU A 512 -6.39 -13.95 -16.00
C LEU A 512 -7.24 -14.66 -17.06
N ALA A 513 -8.12 -13.94 -17.75
CA ALA A 513 -8.91 -14.49 -18.84
C ALA A 513 -8.03 -15.03 -19.97
N ILE A 514 -6.98 -14.29 -20.35
CA ILE A 514 -6.03 -14.76 -21.37
C ILE A 514 -5.26 -15.99 -20.89
N ILE A 515 -4.73 -15.99 -19.67
CA ILE A 515 -3.93 -17.10 -19.15
C ILE A 515 -4.79 -18.36 -18.96
N VAL A 516 -5.99 -18.24 -18.37
CA VAL A 516 -6.81 -19.38 -17.98
C VAL A 516 -7.67 -19.90 -19.13
N TRP A 517 -8.22 -18.99 -19.93
CA TRP A 517 -9.19 -19.34 -20.97
C TRP A 517 -8.56 -19.38 -22.36
N HIS A 518 -8.00 -18.25 -22.81
CA HIS A 518 -7.46 -18.16 -24.18
C HIS A 518 -6.28 -19.11 -24.40
N PHE A 519 -5.31 -19.14 -23.47
CA PHE A 519 -4.17 -20.07 -23.60
C PHE A 519 -4.58 -21.52 -23.51
N TYR A 520 -5.65 -21.85 -22.76
CA TYR A 520 -6.18 -23.20 -22.79
C TYR A 520 -6.59 -23.59 -24.23
N HIS A 521 -7.46 -22.80 -24.86
CA HIS A 521 -8.00 -23.12 -26.19
C HIS A 521 -6.97 -23.03 -27.33
N VAL A 522 -5.90 -22.25 -27.17
CA VAL A 522 -4.90 -22.09 -28.24
C VAL A 522 -3.62 -22.88 -28.03
N MET A 523 -3.31 -23.34 -26.82
CA MET A 523 -2.03 -24.00 -26.50
C MET A 523 -2.18 -25.29 -25.71
N PHE A 524 -3.10 -25.37 -24.74
CA PHE A 524 -3.18 -26.47 -23.78
C PHE A 524 -4.28 -27.48 -24.08
N ASP A 525 -5.23 -27.15 -24.95
CA ASP A 525 -6.22 -28.10 -25.42
C ASP A 525 -5.51 -29.25 -26.15
N PRO A 526 -5.76 -30.52 -25.75
CA PRO A 526 -5.12 -31.67 -26.36
C PRO A 526 -5.28 -31.73 -27.89
N ASP A 527 -6.42 -31.27 -28.43
CA ASP A 527 -6.75 -31.34 -29.85
C ASP A 527 -5.98 -30.34 -30.71
N VAL A 528 -5.47 -29.26 -30.11
CA VAL A 528 -4.65 -28.24 -30.81
C VAL A 528 -3.19 -28.25 -30.34
N TYR A 529 -2.86 -29.08 -29.32
CA TYR A 529 -1.51 -29.13 -28.78
C TYR A 529 -0.48 -29.44 -29.89
N PRO A 530 0.66 -28.77 -29.97
CA PRO A 530 1.28 -27.85 -29.00
C PRO A 530 0.83 -26.40 -29.15
N MET A 531 0.14 -26.00 -30.19
CA MET A 531 -0.43 -24.65 -30.38
C MET A 531 -1.30 -24.60 -31.63
N ASN A 532 -2.37 -23.82 -31.58
CA ASN A 532 -3.11 -23.38 -32.75
C ASN A 532 -2.34 -22.28 -33.49
N PHE A 533 -1.94 -22.52 -34.74
CA PHE A 533 -1.11 -21.61 -35.52
C PHE A 533 -1.90 -20.63 -36.43
N ALA A 534 -3.23 -20.62 -36.35
CA ALA A 534 -4.07 -19.73 -37.17
C ALA A 534 -3.66 -18.25 -37.09
N TRP A 535 -3.15 -17.79 -35.96
CA TRP A 535 -2.68 -16.43 -35.78
C TRP A 535 -1.38 -16.10 -36.53
N LEU A 536 -0.57 -17.10 -36.92
CA LEU A 536 0.67 -16.95 -37.65
C LEU A 536 0.47 -17.12 -39.16
N ASP A 537 -0.09 -18.24 -39.61
CA ASP A 537 -0.22 -18.57 -41.03
C ASP A 537 -1.66 -18.51 -41.56
N GLY A 538 -2.63 -18.36 -40.65
CA GLY A 538 -4.04 -18.27 -40.99
C GLY A 538 -4.74 -19.62 -41.12
N LYS A 539 -4.03 -20.73 -40.99
CA LYS A 539 -4.53 -22.07 -41.33
C LYS A 539 -4.71 -22.93 -40.09
N VAL A 540 -5.72 -23.84 -40.15
CA VAL A 540 -5.93 -24.89 -39.15
C VAL A 540 -6.08 -26.24 -39.83
N CYS A 541 -5.88 -27.34 -39.09
CA CYS A 541 -6.09 -28.70 -39.58
C CYS A 541 -7.56 -28.90 -39.95
N LYS A 542 -7.83 -29.46 -41.15
CA LYS A 542 -9.20 -29.72 -41.63
C LYS A 542 -9.95 -30.67 -40.70
N HIS A 543 -9.32 -31.76 -40.26
CA HIS A 543 -9.94 -32.73 -39.35
C HIS A 543 -10.41 -32.08 -38.05
N TRP A 544 -9.51 -31.37 -37.36
CA TRP A 544 -9.85 -30.62 -36.16
C TRP A 544 -10.99 -29.60 -36.41
N HIS A 545 -10.92 -28.89 -37.54
CA HIS A 545 -11.94 -27.91 -37.89
C HIS A 545 -13.32 -28.53 -38.09
N GLN A 546 -13.38 -29.69 -38.75
CA GLN A 546 -14.64 -30.44 -38.94
C GLN A 546 -15.21 -31.03 -37.66
N GLU A 547 -14.37 -31.39 -36.69
CA GLU A 547 -14.81 -31.87 -35.37
C GLU A 547 -15.35 -30.72 -34.49
N GLU A 548 -14.66 -29.58 -34.46
CA GLU A 548 -15.05 -28.46 -33.64
C GLU A 548 -16.15 -27.59 -34.29
N HIS A 549 -16.15 -27.47 -35.62
CA HIS A 549 -17.04 -26.59 -36.38
C HIS A 549 -17.81 -27.38 -37.46
N PRO A 550 -18.54 -28.44 -37.11
CA PRO A 550 -19.15 -29.36 -38.09
C PRO A 550 -20.25 -28.74 -38.95
N LEU A 551 -20.75 -27.55 -38.61
CA LEU A 551 -21.78 -26.83 -39.37
C LEU A 551 -21.19 -25.74 -40.30
N GLU A 552 -19.86 -25.59 -40.34
CA GLU A 552 -19.19 -24.67 -41.31
C GLU A 552 -18.79 -25.46 -42.56
N GLU A 553 -19.36 -25.09 -43.72
CA GLU A 553 -18.90 -25.55 -45.00
C GLU A 553 -17.64 -24.76 -45.43
N VAL A 554 -16.51 -25.46 -45.61
CA VAL A 554 -15.22 -24.84 -45.89
C VAL A 554 -14.67 -25.40 -47.21
N GLU A 555 -14.27 -24.50 -48.11
CA GLU A 555 -13.50 -24.84 -49.30
C GLU A 555 -12.06 -25.22 -48.92
N GLU A 556 -11.56 -26.30 -49.50
CA GLU A 556 -10.20 -26.76 -49.29
C GLU A 556 -9.22 -25.74 -49.95
N VAL A 557 -8.19 -25.36 -49.20
CA VAL A 557 -7.06 -24.66 -49.80
C VAL A 557 -6.08 -25.73 -50.30
N GLU A 558 -6.19 -26.09 -51.60
CA GLU A 558 -5.15 -26.90 -52.24
C GLU A 558 -3.82 -26.14 -52.19
N GLU A 559 -2.83 -26.69 -51.49
CA GLU A 559 -1.46 -26.21 -51.65
C GLU A 559 -0.97 -26.59 -53.01
N ALA A 560 -0.73 -25.58 -53.86
CA ALA A 560 0.03 -25.78 -55.07
C ALA A 560 1.37 -26.44 -54.69
N LYS A 561 1.56 -27.69 -55.12
CA LYS A 561 2.84 -28.39 -54.97
C LYS A 561 3.94 -27.52 -55.59
N LYS A 562 4.79 -26.92 -54.78
CA LYS A 562 6.08 -26.36 -55.19
C LYS A 562 7.19 -27.33 -54.86
#